data_99b1e6a242136943119f02561722957b
#
_entry.id   99b1e6a242136943119f02561722957b
#
_cell.length_a   1.000
_cell.length_b   1.000
_cell.length_c   1.000
_cell.angle_alpha   90.00
_cell.angle_beta   90.00
_cell.angle_gamma   90.00
#
_symmetry.space_group_name_H-M   'P 1'
#
loop_
_entity.id
_entity.type
_entity.pdbx_description
1 polymer ?
#
loop_
_entity_poly.entity_id
_entity_poly.type
_entity_poly.pdbx_seq_one_letter_code
_entity_poly.pdbx_strand_id
1 'polypeptide(L)'
;KKGHSFKGWYTAKTGGKLYNTVTSITASTTFYAQFEANQYVVTWDLGTGKTETTNQIYGEKLVLPTEPTRKNAEFLGWFTEANGGTQVDANTIYKTDGNRTYYAHWEITEIFSVTVPVVLPLTVDENGEVHVGTAEIINSSTGEVVVSSVSISTKNGWKIVPYTTDMAHEKVDAQ
;
A
#
# COMPACT_ATOMS: atom_id res chain seq x y z
N LYS A 1 16.29 1.33 -34.45
CA LYS A 1 16.05 0.04 -33.79
C LYS A 1 15.33 0.36 -32.47
N LYS A 2 14.16 -0.28 -32.22
CA LYS A 2 13.35 -0.01 -31.02
C LYS A 2 14.19 -0.14 -29.75
N GLY A 3 14.07 0.83 -28.83
CA GLY A 3 14.78 0.85 -27.56
C GLY A 3 16.29 1.04 -27.66
N HIS A 4 16.80 1.48 -28.79
CA HIS A 4 18.23 1.65 -29.03
C HIS A 4 18.50 2.94 -29.77
N SER A 5 19.56 3.60 -29.42
CA SER A 5 20.11 4.75 -30.13
C SER A 5 21.17 4.29 -31.16
N PHE A 6 21.20 4.94 -32.31
CA PHE A 6 22.19 4.67 -33.32
C PHE A 6 23.52 5.30 -32.89
N LYS A 7 24.59 4.48 -32.85
CA LYS A 7 25.94 4.94 -32.49
C LYS A 7 26.74 5.40 -33.69
N GLY A 8 26.43 4.88 -34.86
CA GLY A 8 27.13 5.21 -36.07
C GLY A 8 27.42 3.98 -36.92
N TRP A 9 28.16 4.24 -38.03
CA TRP A 9 28.64 3.22 -38.91
C TRP A 9 30.08 2.83 -38.55
N TYR A 10 30.35 1.55 -38.44
CA TYR A 10 31.64 1.01 -37.99
C TYR A 10 32.22 0.04 -39.01
N THR A 11 33.54 -0.13 -38.97
CA THR A 11 34.27 -1.06 -39.85
C THR A 11 34.07 -2.53 -39.47
N ALA A 12 33.42 -2.84 -38.35
CA ALA A 12 33.10 -4.19 -37.90
C ALA A 12 31.73 -4.25 -37.25
N LYS A 13 31.10 -5.45 -37.19
CA LYS A 13 29.79 -5.66 -36.52
C LYS A 13 29.83 -5.36 -35.03
N THR A 14 30.98 -5.64 -34.39
CA THR A 14 31.22 -5.37 -32.96
C THR A 14 32.61 -4.75 -32.85
N GLY A 15 32.72 -3.66 -32.08
CA GLY A 15 33.96 -2.87 -32.04
C GLY A 15 34.24 -2.20 -33.39
N GLY A 16 35.52 -2.22 -33.83
CA GLY A 16 35.93 -1.55 -35.04
C GLY A 16 36.08 -0.04 -34.89
N LYS A 17 36.38 0.64 -35.99
CA LYS A 17 36.55 2.09 -36.05
C LYS A 17 35.25 2.75 -36.50
N LEU A 18 34.87 3.83 -35.85
CA LEU A 18 33.74 4.66 -36.28
C LEU A 18 34.09 5.34 -37.62
N TYR A 19 33.21 5.19 -38.58
CA TYR A 19 33.27 5.95 -39.82
C TYR A 19 32.72 7.36 -39.61
N ASN A 20 33.47 8.35 -40.07
CA ASN A 20 33.00 9.74 -40.11
C ASN A 20 33.18 10.29 -41.54
N THR A 21 32.60 11.47 -41.79
CA THR A 21 32.56 12.09 -43.11
C THR A 21 33.95 12.51 -43.67
N VAL A 22 34.99 12.51 -42.86
CA VAL A 22 36.37 12.82 -43.28
C VAL A 22 37.20 11.58 -43.59
N THR A 23 36.63 10.38 -43.43
CA THR A 23 37.33 9.12 -43.76
C THR A 23 37.33 8.93 -45.25
N SER A 24 38.53 8.90 -45.86
CA SER A 24 38.67 8.58 -47.28
C SER A 24 38.51 7.07 -47.50
N ILE A 25 37.65 6.69 -48.46
CA ILE A 25 37.41 5.31 -48.85
C ILE A 25 38.08 5.10 -50.19
N THR A 26 39.11 4.29 -50.18
CA THR A 26 39.95 4.01 -51.37
C THR A 26 39.68 2.64 -52.05
N ALA A 27 38.81 1.82 -51.39
CA ALA A 27 38.42 0.50 -51.89
C ALA A 27 37.01 0.17 -51.41
N SER A 28 36.34 -0.85 -52.01
CA SER A 28 35.04 -1.34 -51.55
C SER A 28 35.13 -1.74 -50.09
N THR A 29 34.26 -1.13 -49.27
CA THR A 29 34.27 -1.29 -47.84
C THR A 29 32.84 -1.51 -47.32
N THR A 30 32.66 -2.48 -46.43
CA THR A 30 31.38 -2.72 -45.74
C THR A 30 31.38 -2.03 -44.37
N PHE A 31 30.35 -1.25 -44.11
CA PHE A 31 30.13 -0.63 -42.82
C PHE A 31 28.96 -1.26 -42.12
N TYR A 32 29.01 -1.32 -40.80
CA TYR A 32 28.02 -1.93 -39.93
C TYR A 32 27.41 -0.89 -39.01
N ALA A 33 26.09 -0.79 -39.04
CA ALA A 33 25.35 0.03 -38.07
C ALA A 33 25.49 -0.56 -36.67
N GLN A 34 25.99 0.23 -35.75
CA GLN A 34 26.00 -0.16 -34.34
C GLN A 34 24.96 0.66 -33.54
N PHE A 35 24.37 0.02 -32.54
CA PHE A 35 23.33 0.57 -31.70
C PHE A 35 23.67 0.31 -30.25
N GLU A 36 23.24 1.22 -29.38
CA GLU A 36 23.33 1.10 -27.94
C GLU A 36 21.93 1.03 -27.35
N ALA A 37 21.68 0.15 -26.37
CA ALA A 37 20.42 0.08 -25.69
C ALA A 37 20.18 1.36 -24.88
N ASN A 38 18.99 1.93 -25.00
CA ASN A 38 18.62 3.14 -24.28
C ASN A 38 18.42 2.82 -22.78
N GLN A 39 18.70 3.81 -21.95
CA GLN A 39 18.40 3.79 -20.53
C GLN A 39 17.12 4.58 -20.26
N TYR A 40 16.32 4.08 -19.35
CA TYR A 40 15.06 4.66 -18.92
C TYR A 40 14.96 4.68 -17.39
N VAL A 41 14.08 5.52 -16.87
CA VAL A 41 13.74 5.52 -15.45
C VAL A 41 12.45 4.72 -15.27
N VAL A 42 12.50 3.75 -14.37
CA VAL A 42 11.32 3.04 -13.88
C VAL A 42 10.95 3.64 -12.53
N THR A 43 9.68 4.03 -12.41
CA THR A 43 9.08 4.51 -11.15
C THR A 43 8.29 3.35 -10.53
N TRP A 44 8.48 3.14 -9.24
CA TRP A 44 7.80 2.14 -8.44
C TRP A 44 6.87 2.86 -7.48
N ASP A 45 5.57 2.80 -7.72
CA ASP A 45 4.55 3.36 -6.83
C ASP A 45 4.27 2.36 -5.71
N LEU A 46 4.58 2.77 -4.48
CA LEU A 46 4.45 1.91 -3.30
C LEU A 46 3.00 1.74 -2.82
N GLY A 47 2.03 2.42 -3.43
CA GLY A 47 0.63 2.43 -2.96
C GLY A 47 0.44 3.08 -1.58
N THR A 48 1.41 3.88 -1.15
CA THR A 48 1.43 4.59 0.14
C THR A 48 1.56 6.11 -0.02
N GLY A 49 1.44 6.60 -1.26
CA GLY A 49 1.76 7.98 -1.63
C GLY A 49 3.27 8.25 -1.80
N LYS A 50 4.10 7.21 -1.71
CA LYS A 50 5.55 7.30 -1.94
C LYS A 50 5.92 6.52 -3.21
N THR A 51 7.01 6.94 -3.83
CA THR A 51 7.58 6.27 -5.01
C THR A 51 9.08 6.07 -4.84
N GLU A 52 9.61 5.04 -5.49
CA GLU A 52 11.03 4.82 -5.68
C GLU A 52 11.36 4.80 -7.17
N THR A 53 12.63 4.93 -7.53
CA THR A 53 13.06 4.89 -8.93
C THR A 53 14.29 4.02 -9.11
N THR A 54 14.34 3.31 -10.25
CA THR A 54 15.51 2.56 -10.68
C THR A 54 15.85 2.91 -12.14
N ASN A 55 17.14 2.84 -12.48
CA ASN A 55 17.58 2.95 -13.88
C ASN A 55 17.47 1.59 -14.56
N GLN A 56 16.94 1.59 -15.76
CA GLN A 56 16.65 0.38 -16.50
C GLN A 56 17.22 0.46 -17.93
N ILE A 57 17.90 -0.58 -18.38
CA ILE A 57 18.38 -0.71 -19.73
C ILE A 57 17.36 -1.51 -20.55
N TYR A 58 17.04 -1.02 -21.76
CA TYR A 58 16.15 -1.73 -22.68
C TYR A 58 16.70 -3.10 -23.05
N GLY A 59 15.87 -4.14 -22.91
CA GLY A 59 16.24 -5.51 -23.21
C GLY A 59 16.88 -6.28 -22.05
N GLU A 60 17.20 -5.60 -20.95
CA GLU A 60 17.73 -6.23 -19.74
C GLU A 60 16.59 -6.63 -18.77
N LYS A 61 16.92 -7.46 -17.79
CA LYS A 61 16.00 -7.82 -16.70
C LYS A 61 15.69 -6.59 -15.84
N LEU A 62 14.46 -6.54 -15.29
CA LEU A 62 14.06 -5.46 -14.39
C LEU A 62 14.95 -5.39 -13.14
N VAL A 63 15.36 -4.16 -12.82
CA VAL A 63 16.03 -3.82 -11.57
C VAL A 63 14.94 -3.42 -10.60
N LEU A 64 14.57 -4.32 -9.68
CA LEU A 64 13.55 -4.08 -8.66
C LEU A 64 14.10 -3.24 -7.51
N PRO A 65 13.28 -2.41 -6.86
CA PRO A 65 13.63 -1.76 -5.61
C PRO A 65 13.60 -2.77 -4.45
N THR A 66 13.98 -2.33 -3.27
CA THR A 66 13.77 -3.11 -2.04
C THR A 66 12.27 -3.38 -1.85
N GLU A 67 11.93 -4.57 -1.38
CA GLU A 67 10.54 -4.93 -1.10
C GLU A 67 9.95 -3.96 -0.07
N PRO A 68 8.84 -3.29 -0.41
CA PRO A 68 8.24 -2.31 0.48
C PRO A 68 7.48 -2.97 1.62
N THR A 69 7.31 -2.24 2.72
CA THR A 69 6.49 -2.69 3.85
C THR A 69 5.34 -1.71 4.10
N ARG A 70 4.19 -2.26 4.49
CA ARG A 70 3.00 -1.48 4.86
C ARG A 70 2.33 -2.10 6.07
N LYS A 71 1.94 -1.25 7.05
CA LYS A 71 1.24 -1.73 8.24
C LYS A 71 -0.10 -2.39 7.86
N ASN A 72 -0.37 -3.54 8.44
CA ASN A 72 -1.60 -4.32 8.23
C ASN A 72 -1.86 -4.67 6.76
N ALA A 73 -0.79 -4.93 6.01
CA ALA A 73 -0.90 -5.36 4.63
C ALA A 73 0.28 -6.27 4.25
N GLU A 74 0.02 -7.26 3.42
CA GLU A 74 1.00 -8.14 2.82
C GLU A 74 1.30 -7.65 1.39
N PHE A 75 2.57 -7.63 1.02
CA PHE A 75 3.00 -7.25 -0.32
C PHE A 75 2.77 -8.41 -1.30
N LEU A 76 1.94 -8.20 -2.32
CA LEU A 76 1.63 -9.21 -3.34
C LEU A 76 2.57 -9.19 -4.53
N GLY A 77 3.36 -8.13 -4.69
CA GLY A 77 4.28 -7.96 -5.81
C GLY A 77 4.08 -6.66 -6.56
N TRP A 78 4.87 -6.53 -7.63
CA TRP A 78 4.82 -5.39 -8.54
C TRP A 78 3.98 -5.70 -9.77
N PHE A 79 3.15 -4.75 -10.20
CA PHE A 79 2.20 -4.92 -11.30
C PHE A 79 2.28 -3.77 -12.32
N THR A 80 1.84 -4.05 -13.55
CA THR A 80 1.86 -3.07 -14.65
C THR A 80 0.83 -1.95 -14.52
N GLU A 81 -0.20 -2.12 -13.68
CA GLU A 81 -1.30 -1.19 -13.46
C GLU A 81 -1.60 -1.07 -11.97
N ALA A 82 -2.17 0.05 -11.53
CA ALA A 82 -2.55 0.27 -10.13
C ALA A 82 -3.66 -0.68 -9.65
N ASN A 83 -4.54 -1.10 -10.57
CA ASN A 83 -5.60 -2.07 -10.30
C ASN A 83 -5.55 -3.15 -11.39
N GLY A 84 -5.36 -4.41 -11.00
CA GLY A 84 -5.16 -5.51 -11.93
C GLY A 84 -3.80 -5.43 -12.63
N GLY A 85 -3.77 -5.64 -13.95
CA GLY A 85 -2.54 -5.66 -14.72
C GLY A 85 -1.81 -7.00 -14.60
N THR A 86 -0.56 -7.03 -15.07
CA THR A 86 0.30 -8.21 -15.07
C THR A 86 1.40 -8.03 -14.03
N GLN A 87 1.61 -9.06 -13.22
CA GLN A 87 2.72 -9.08 -12.26
C GLN A 87 4.05 -9.11 -12.98
N VAL A 88 5.02 -8.39 -12.45
CA VAL A 88 6.41 -8.35 -12.93
C VAL A 88 7.37 -8.73 -11.79
N ASP A 89 8.49 -9.31 -12.19
CA ASP A 89 9.53 -9.79 -11.28
C ASP A 89 10.94 -9.48 -11.81
N ALA A 90 11.96 -9.90 -11.08
CA ALA A 90 13.36 -9.74 -11.48
C ALA A 90 13.75 -10.54 -12.74
N ASN A 91 12.90 -11.43 -13.27
CA ASN A 91 13.14 -12.15 -14.54
C ASN A 91 12.43 -11.46 -15.71
N THR A 92 11.56 -10.51 -15.45
CA THR A 92 10.84 -9.75 -16.47
C THR A 92 11.81 -8.90 -17.28
N ILE A 93 11.78 -9.05 -18.61
CA ILE A 93 12.64 -8.25 -19.52
C ILE A 93 11.97 -6.92 -19.83
N TYR A 94 12.69 -5.81 -19.61
CA TYR A 94 12.19 -4.46 -19.90
C TYR A 94 12.16 -4.19 -21.41
N LYS A 95 10.97 -4.14 -21.99
CA LYS A 95 10.75 -3.92 -23.43
C LYS A 95 9.95 -2.65 -23.73
N THR A 96 9.77 -1.77 -22.74
CA THR A 96 9.13 -0.48 -22.91
C THR A 96 10.14 0.51 -23.47
N ASP A 97 9.78 1.18 -24.58
CA ASP A 97 10.62 2.20 -25.20
C ASP A 97 10.26 3.57 -24.61
N GLY A 98 10.65 3.81 -23.37
CA GLY A 98 10.34 4.98 -22.56
C GLY A 98 10.34 4.66 -21.07
N ASN A 99 10.15 5.67 -20.25
CA ASN A 99 9.94 5.51 -18.81
C ASN A 99 8.63 4.79 -18.53
N ARG A 100 8.55 4.06 -17.41
CA ARG A 100 7.34 3.35 -16.99
C ARG A 100 7.18 3.38 -15.49
N THR A 101 5.91 3.34 -15.04
CA THR A 101 5.56 3.13 -13.64
C THR A 101 5.05 1.71 -13.45
N TYR A 102 5.48 1.07 -12.36
CA TYR A 102 4.92 -0.17 -11.81
C TYR A 102 4.35 0.11 -10.44
N TYR A 103 3.37 -0.68 -10.01
CA TYR A 103 2.56 -0.44 -8.84
C TYR A 103 2.65 -1.61 -7.86
N ALA A 104 2.87 -1.31 -6.59
CA ALA A 104 2.79 -2.28 -5.52
C ALA A 104 1.33 -2.68 -5.30
N HIS A 105 1.03 -3.97 -5.33
CA HIS A 105 -0.25 -4.48 -4.87
C HIS A 105 -0.14 -5.01 -3.45
N TRP A 106 -1.23 -4.86 -2.69
CA TRP A 106 -1.29 -5.18 -1.28
C TRP A 106 -2.54 -5.98 -0.96
N GLU A 107 -2.38 -7.02 -0.14
CA GLU A 107 -3.48 -7.66 0.54
C GLU A 107 -3.60 -7.06 1.94
N ILE A 108 -4.75 -6.46 2.26
CA ILE A 108 -4.97 -5.86 3.57
C ILE A 108 -5.30 -6.98 4.57
N THR A 109 -4.47 -7.10 5.60
CA THR A 109 -4.73 -8.00 6.71
C THR A 109 -5.73 -7.34 7.64
N GLU A 110 -6.96 -7.85 7.65
CA GLU A 110 -7.98 -7.36 8.57
C GLU A 110 -7.63 -7.73 10.01
N ILE A 111 -7.58 -6.74 10.88
CA ILE A 111 -7.42 -6.92 12.32
C ILE A 111 -8.73 -6.52 12.96
N PHE A 112 -9.39 -7.47 13.64
CA PHE A 112 -10.51 -7.18 14.52
C PHE A 112 -9.98 -7.06 15.94
N SER A 113 -10.07 -5.86 16.52
CA SER A 113 -9.62 -5.57 17.87
C SER A 113 -10.51 -4.52 18.49
N VAL A 114 -11.38 -4.96 19.39
CA VAL A 114 -12.31 -4.09 20.14
C VAL A 114 -12.09 -4.28 21.62
N THR A 115 -11.85 -3.21 22.33
CA THR A 115 -11.80 -3.20 23.79
C THR A 115 -13.15 -2.71 24.32
N VAL A 116 -13.79 -3.56 25.10
CA VAL A 116 -15.07 -3.25 25.75
C VAL A 116 -14.84 -3.25 27.26
N PRO A 117 -15.29 -2.24 27.99
CA PRO A 117 -15.20 -2.24 29.44
C PRO A 117 -16.09 -3.34 30.05
N VAL A 118 -15.53 -4.10 30.98
CA VAL A 118 -16.24 -5.21 31.62
C VAL A 118 -17.15 -4.71 32.72
N VAL A 119 -16.89 -3.53 33.27
CA VAL A 119 -17.62 -2.93 34.37
C VAL A 119 -17.88 -1.46 34.11
N LEU A 120 -19.12 -1.03 34.20
CA LEU A 120 -19.50 0.37 34.30
C LEU A 120 -19.46 0.77 35.78
N PRO A 121 -18.61 1.71 36.18
CA PRO A 121 -18.59 2.16 37.58
C PRO A 121 -19.89 2.92 37.87
N LEU A 122 -20.65 2.39 38.81
CA LEU A 122 -21.80 3.03 39.38
C LEU A 122 -21.48 3.38 40.83
N THR A 123 -21.71 4.61 41.24
CA THR A 123 -21.63 5.04 42.61
C THR A 123 -22.97 5.61 43.04
N VAL A 124 -23.38 5.31 44.27
CA VAL A 124 -24.57 5.90 44.86
C VAL A 124 -24.09 6.83 45.99
N ASP A 125 -24.50 8.07 45.95
CA ASP A 125 -24.13 9.03 46.98
C ASP A 125 -24.99 8.90 48.24
N GLU A 126 -24.71 9.71 49.23
CA GLU A 126 -25.41 9.71 50.52
C GLU A 126 -26.91 10.11 50.43
N ASN A 127 -27.32 10.72 49.30
CA ASN A 127 -28.70 11.10 49.03
C ASN A 127 -29.44 10.02 48.23
N GLY A 128 -28.77 8.93 47.86
CA GLY A 128 -29.29 7.85 47.03
C GLY A 128 -29.27 8.15 45.54
N GLU A 129 -28.54 9.20 45.09
CA GLU A 129 -28.39 9.49 43.69
C GLU A 129 -27.36 8.56 43.05
N VAL A 130 -27.68 8.01 41.86
CA VAL A 130 -26.83 7.11 41.11
C VAL A 130 -25.98 7.91 40.12
N HIS A 131 -24.69 7.89 40.34
CA HIS A 131 -23.74 8.47 39.42
C HIS A 131 -23.15 7.37 38.52
N VAL A 132 -23.32 7.52 37.21
CA VAL A 132 -22.82 6.60 36.20
C VAL A 132 -21.51 7.14 35.68
N GLY A 133 -20.44 6.36 35.79
CA GLY A 133 -19.20 6.66 35.13
C GLY A 133 -19.32 6.46 33.61
N THR A 134 -18.48 7.17 32.90
CA THR A 134 -18.34 6.96 31.44
C THR A 134 -17.53 5.72 31.15
N ALA A 135 -17.93 4.97 30.12
CA ALA A 135 -17.17 3.87 29.59
C ALA A 135 -16.98 4.06 28.07
N GLU A 136 -15.81 3.77 27.60
CA GLU A 136 -15.46 3.94 26.22
C GLU A 136 -15.25 2.57 25.55
N ILE A 137 -15.86 2.37 24.38
CA ILE A 137 -15.57 1.23 23.50
C ILE A 137 -14.51 1.70 22.50
N ILE A 138 -13.33 1.11 22.58
CA ILE A 138 -12.21 1.47 21.72
C ILE A 138 -12.16 0.50 20.56
N ASN A 139 -12.34 1.01 19.35
CA ASN A 139 -12.11 0.26 18.10
C ASN A 139 -10.67 0.46 17.62
N SER A 140 -9.85 -0.58 17.72
CA SER A 140 -8.50 -0.65 17.18
C SER A 140 -8.41 -1.55 15.95
N SER A 141 -9.56 -1.90 15.36
CA SER A 141 -9.64 -2.70 14.13
C SER A 141 -9.21 -1.89 12.91
N THR A 142 -8.93 -2.58 11.82
CA THR A 142 -8.62 -1.95 10.52
C THR A 142 -9.85 -1.40 9.81
N GLY A 143 -11.06 -1.82 10.25
CA GLY A 143 -12.35 -1.42 9.69
C GLY A 143 -13.32 -0.85 10.73
N GLU A 144 -14.48 -0.47 10.25
CA GLU A 144 -15.59 0.00 11.07
C GLU A 144 -16.20 -1.13 11.90
N VAL A 145 -16.53 -0.86 13.18
CA VAL A 145 -17.23 -1.80 14.06
C VAL A 145 -18.56 -1.19 14.47
N VAL A 146 -19.64 -1.91 14.18
CA VAL A 146 -20.99 -1.51 14.53
C VAL A 146 -21.41 -2.21 15.82
N VAL A 147 -21.80 -1.43 16.83
CA VAL A 147 -22.42 -1.95 18.05
C VAL A 147 -23.91 -2.14 17.79
N SER A 148 -24.34 -3.37 17.58
CA SER A 148 -25.74 -3.69 17.23
C SER A 148 -26.69 -3.71 18.43
N SER A 149 -26.19 -4.00 19.62
CA SER A 149 -27.00 -4.01 20.85
C SER A 149 -26.12 -3.83 22.08
N VAL A 150 -26.70 -3.21 23.10
CA VAL A 150 -26.15 -3.17 24.44
C VAL A 150 -27.25 -3.68 25.39
N SER A 151 -26.95 -4.69 26.21
CA SER A 151 -27.86 -5.20 27.20
C SER A 151 -27.29 -5.00 28.60
N ILE A 152 -28.15 -4.63 29.53
CA ILE A 152 -27.81 -4.45 30.93
C ILE A 152 -28.60 -5.50 31.71
N SER A 153 -27.93 -6.25 32.56
CA SER A 153 -28.58 -7.17 33.50
C SER A 153 -28.30 -6.74 34.93
N THR A 154 -29.30 -6.91 35.80
CA THR A 154 -29.17 -6.58 37.20
C THR A 154 -28.88 -7.84 38.03
N LYS A 155 -28.19 -7.64 39.16
CA LYS A 155 -27.96 -8.66 40.20
C LYS A 155 -28.44 -8.13 41.54
N ASN A 156 -28.68 -9.03 42.50
CA ASN A 156 -29.00 -8.70 43.89
C ASN A 156 -30.29 -7.90 44.08
N GLY A 157 -31.34 -8.22 43.32
CA GLY A 157 -32.67 -7.63 43.53
C GLY A 157 -32.90 -6.25 42.90
N TRP A 158 -31.86 -5.66 42.29
CA TRP A 158 -32.01 -4.41 41.55
C TRP A 158 -32.90 -4.61 40.33
N LYS A 159 -33.71 -3.60 40.00
CA LYS A 159 -34.53 -3.56 38.80
C LYS A 159 -34.14 -2.36 37.93
N ILE A 160 -34.00 -2.58 36.65
CA ILE A 160 -33.88 -1.49 35.66
C ILE A 160 -35.30 -1.08 35.31
N VAL A 161 -35.66 0.18 35.56
CA VAL A 161 -36.93 0.76 35.16
C VAL A 161 -36.67 1.86 34.13
N PRO A 162 -37.57 2.05 33.15
CA PRO A 162 -37.48 3.17 32.22
C PRO A 162 -37.47 4.49 33.01
N TYR A 163 -36.53 5.38 32.67
CA TYR A 163 -36.51 6.71 33.25
C TYR A 163 -37.77 7.48 32.82
N THR A 164 -38.53 7.99 33.80
CA THR A 164 -39.61 8.96 33.58
C THR A 164 -39.31 10.20 34.40
N THR A 165 -39.72 11.38 33.95
CA THR A 165 -39.47 12.66 34.61
C THR A 165 -40.05 12.72 36.03
N ASP A 166 -41.04 11.86 36.38
CA ASP A 166 -41.65 11.77 37.68
C ASP A 166 -40.85 10.96 38.70
N MET A 167 -39.81 10.20 38.24
CA MET A 167 -38.99 9.35 39.12
C MET A 167 -37.80 10.09 39.77
N ALA A 168 -37.62 11.37 39.46
CA ALA A 168 -36.47 12.16 39.94
C ALA A 168 -36.38 12.26 41.50
N HIS A 169 -37.39 11.78 42.23
CA HIS A 169 -37.46 11.85 43.71
C HIS A 169 -37.96 10.58 44.40
N GLU A 170 -38.17 9.47 43.68
CA GLU A 170 -38.53 8.23 44.37
C GLU A 170 -37.30 7.57 45.00
N LYS A 171 -37.29 7.56 46.35
CA LYS A 171 -36.39 6.68 47.09
C LYS A 171 -36.82 5.23 46.85
N VAL A 172 -35.98 4.46 46.19
CA VAL A 172 -36.17 3.02 46.10
C VAL A 172 -35.70 2.42 47.42
N ASP A 173 -36.61 2.15 48.34
CA ASP A 173 -36.29 1.39 49.52
C ASP A 173 -35.87 -0.01 49.12
N ALA A 174 -34.64 -0.38 49.46
CA ALA A 174 -34.16 -1.73 49.32
C ALA A 174 -34.89 -2.65 50.27
N GLN A 175 -35.66 -3.59 49.77
CA GLN A 175 -36.14 -4.77 50.51
C GLN A 175 -35.16 -5.91 50.42
#